data_15f0796b07f4823a9378cbd9d3629942
#
_entry.id   15f0796b07f4823a9378cbd9d3629942
#
_cell.length_a   1.000
_cell.length_b   1.000
_cell.length_c   1.000
_cell.angle_alpha   90.00
_cell.angle_beta   90.00
_cell.angle_gamma   90.00
#
_symmetry.space_group_name_H-M   'P 1'
#
loop_
_entity.id
_entity.type
_entity.pdbx_description
1 polymer ?
#
loop_
_entity_poly.entity_id
_entity_poly.type
_entity_poly.pdbx_seq_one_letter_code
_entity_poly.pdbx_strand_id
1 'polypeptide(L)'
;KCRSSVEKALEDAKLPKSDISQIVLIGGPTRIPLVRKFVASVIGKEPEAGVDPMEAVALGAAIQAGIIAGDVTSDIVLLDVTPLTLGIETLGGVREPLIERNTTIPTSKSKTFTTAADNQTAVTIHVVQGERPMAADCISLGSFNLTDIPPASRGIPQIEVKFDIDANG
;
A
#
# COMPACT_ATOMS: atom_id res chain seq x y z
N LYS A 1 -17.12 -6.78 -9.66
CA LYS A 1 -15.79 -6.63 -9.01
C LYS A 1 -15.47 -5.15 -8.69
N CYS A 2 -15.71 -4.18 -9.59
CA CYS A 2 -15.36 -2.77 -9.37
C CYS A 2 -16.13 -2.09 -8.22
N ARG A 3 -17.36 -2.52 -7.91
CA ARG A 3 -18.18 -1.92 -6.85
C ARG A 3 -17.49 -2.01 -5.48
N SER A 4 -16.99 -3.18 -5.12
CA SER A 4 -16.31 -3.39 -3.84
C SER A 4 -15.05 -2.54 -3.69
N SER A 5 -14.31 -2.31 -4.78
CA SER A 5 -13.12 -1.44 -4.75
C SER A 5 -13.47 0.02 -4.51
N VAL A 6 -14.55 0.52 -5.14
CA VAL A 6 -15.03 1.89 -4.92
C VAL A 6 -15.55 2.06 -3.48
N GLU A 7 -16.36 1.12 -3.00
CA GLU A 7 -16.92 1.16 -1.66
C GLU A 7 -15.80 1.10 -0.59
N LYS A 8 -14.80 0.25 -0.81
CA LYS A 8 -13.64 0.16 0.09
C LYS A 8 -12.80 1.44 0.10
N ALA A 9 -12.60 2.07 -1.06
CA ALA A 9 -11.88 3.34 -1.12
C ALA A 9 -12.59 4.46 -0.34
N LEU A 10 -13.93 4.52 -0.40
CA LEU A 10 -14.72 5.47 0.39
C LEU A 10 -14.65 5.18 1.89
N GLU A 11 -14.69 3.89 2.26
CA GLU A 11 -14.55 3.44 3.65
C GLU A 11 -13.17 3.82 4.21
N ASP A 12 -12.09 3.54 3.46
CA ASP A 12 -10.73 3.88 3.84
C ASP A 12 -10.53 5.38 4.01
N ALA A 13 -11.14 6.18 3.12
CA ALA A 13 -11.14 7.63 3.20
C ALA A 13 -12.05 8.17 4.31
N LYS A 14 -12.91 7.34 4.89
CA LYS A 14 -13.96 7.73 5.87
C LYS A 14 -14.87 8.85 5.34
N LEU A 15 -15.15 8.82 4.03
CA LEU A 15 -15.98 9.80 3.36
C LEU A 15 -17.30 9.18 2.91
N PRO A 16 -18.43 9.84 3.19
CA PRO A 16 -19.71 9.47 2.58
C PRO A 16 -19.73 9.89 1.10
N LYS A 17 -20.54 9.23 0.29
CA LYS A 17 -20.66 9.53 -1.15
C LYS A 17 -21.06 10.98 -1.44
N SER A 18 -21.81 11.60 -0.54
CA SER A 18 -22.23 13.01 -0.62
C SER A 18 -21.05 13.98 -0.68
N ASP A 19 -19.94 13.65 -0.03
CA ASP A 19 -18.79 14.52 0.15
C ASP A 19 -17.81 14.43 -1.04
N ILE A 20 -18.09 13.54 -1.99
CA ILE A 20 -17.33 13.48 -3.25
C ILE A 20 -17.70 14.68 -4.09
N SER A 21 -16.77 15.62 -4.25
CA SER A 21 -16.98 16.83 -5.05
C SER A 21 -17.00 16.54 -6.54
N GLN A 22 -16.05 15.74 -7.02
CA GLN A 22 -15.84 15.46 -8.44
C GLN A 22 -15.50 14.00 -8.68
N ILE A 23 -15.88 13.48 -9.86
CA ILE A 23 -15.50 12.16 -10.35
C ILE A 23 -14.76 12.34 -11.66
N VAL A 24 -13.48 11.97 -11.70
CA VAL A 24 -12.67 11.99 -12.91
C VAL A 24 -12.39 10.52 -13.30
N LEU A 25 -12.72 10.18 -14.55
CA LEU A 25 -12.46 8.85 -15.09
C LEU A 25 -11.19 8.86 -15.94
N ILE A 26 -10.27 7.96 -15.64
CA ILE A 26 -9.00 7.81 -16.37
C ILE A 26 -8.81 6.37 -16.87
N GLY A 27 -8.05 6.24 -17.97
CA GLY A 27 -7.78 4.95 -18.61
C GLY A 27 -8.81 4.58 -19.68
N GLY A 28 -8.36 3.87 -20.72
CA GLY A 28 -9.16 3.52 -21.90
C GLY A 28 -10.50 2.85 -21.63
N PRO A 29 -10.60 1.87 -20.70
CA PRO A 29 -11.87 1.22 -20.37
C PRO A 29 -12.97 2.16 -19.86
N THR A 30 -12.64 3.33 -19.35
CA THR A 30 -13.62 4.31 -18.86
C THR A 30 -14.36 5.04 -19.98
N ARG A 31 -13.92 4.89 -21.25
CA ARG A 31 -14.66 5.37 -22.43
C ARG A 31 -15.90 4.52 -22.73
N ILE A 32 -15.99 3.32 -22.15
CA ILE A 32 -17.17 2.47 -22.32
C ILE A 32 -18.37 3.11 -21.60
N PRO A 33 -19.49 3.40 -22.28
CA PRO A 33 -20.63 4.10 -21.67
C PRO A 33 -21.19 3.39 -20.46
N LEU A 34 -21.14 2.05 -20.43
CA LEU A 34 -21.59 1.25 -19.30
C LEU A 34 -20.75 1.52 -18.05
N VAL A 35 -19.44 1.75 -18.19
CA VAL A 35 -18.55 2.07 -17.06
C VAL A 35 -18.93 3.42 -16.46
N ARG A 36 -19.16 4.45 -17.26
CA ARG A 36 -19.63 5.75 -16.80
C ARG A 36 -20.95 5.64 -16.02
N LYS A 37 -21.95 4.98 -16.62
CA LYS A 37 -23.25 4.75 -15.96
C LYS A 37 -23.11 3.96 -14.66
N PHE A 38 -22.24 2.96 -14.65
CA PHE A 38 -21.98 2.18 -13.44
C PHE A 38 -21.38 3.04 -12.33
N VAL A 39 -20.36 3.85 -12.60
CA VAL A 39 -19.74 4.72 -11.60
C VAL A 39 -20.74 5.75 -11.10
N ALA A 40 -21.49 6.40 -12.00
CA ALA A 40 -22.57 7.31 -11.63
C ALA A 40 -23.60 6.66 -10.70
N SER A 41 -23.98 5.41 -10.97
CA SER A 41 -24.96 4.67 -10.14
C SER A 41 -24.41 4.29 -8.77
N VAL A 42 -23.10 4.09 -8.64
CA VAL A 42 -22.45 3.72 -7.36
C VAL A 42 -22.27 4.94 -6.46
N ILE A 43 -21.80 6.05 -7.02
CA ILE A 43 -21.50 7.27 -6.27
C ILE A 43 -22.74 8.16 -6.12
N GLY A 44 -23.64 8.16 -7.12
CA GLY A 44 -24.81 9.05 -7.16
C GLY A 44 -24.54 10.39 -7.85
N LYS A 45 -23.42 10.51 -8.57
CA LYS A 45 -23.01 11.74 -9.28
C LYS A 45 -22.43 11.37 -10.65
N GLU A 46 -22.70 12.19 -11.67
CA GLU A 46 -22.14 11.98 -13.00
C GLU A 46 -20.63 12.30 -13.04
N PRO A 47 -19.81 11.46 -13.70
CA PRO A 47 -18.41 11.77 -13.94
C PRO A 47 -18.24 13.00 -14.83
N GLU A 48 -17.26 13.82 -14.52
CA GLU A 48 -16.96 15.03 -15.30
C GLU A 48 -16.44 14.69 -16.71
N ALA A 49 -16.70 15.63 -17.62
CA ALA A 49 -16.20 15.61 -18.98
C ALA A 49 -15.20 16.77 -19.12
N GLY A 50 -13.94 16.53 -19.25
CA GLY A 50 -12.96 17.63 -19.38
C GLY A 50 -11.53 17.15 -19.41
N VAL A 51 -11.31 15.92 -18.94
CA VAL A 51 -10.01 15.26 -19.02
C VAL A 51 -10.11 14.10 -19.99
N ASP A 52 -9.23 14.04 -21.01
CA ASP A 52 -9.15 12.85 -21.85
C ASP A 52 -8.62 11.68 -21.02
N PRO A 53 -9.41 10.61 -20.86
CA PRO A 53 -9.01 9.46 -20.05
C PRO A 53 -7.72 8.78 -20.51
N MET A 54 -7.35 8.94 -21.79
CA MET A 54 -6.13 8.34 -22.37
C MET A 54 -4.87 9.17 -22.11
N GLU A 55 -5.01 10.48 -21.97
CA GLU A 55 -3.89 11.42 -21.84
C GLU A 55 -3.64 11.85 -20.39
N ALA A 56 -4.59 11.65 -19.50
CA ALA A 56 -4.54 12.16 -18.11
C ALA A 56 -3.25 11.78 -17.37
N VAL A 57 -2.81 10.53 -17.51
CA VAL A 57 -1.59 10.03 -16.83
C VAL A 57 -0.34 10.70 -17.42
N ALA A 58 -0.26 10.80 -18.75
CA ALA A 58 0.88 11.43 -19.41
C ALA A 58 0.97 12.93 -19.10
N LEU A 59 -0.16 13.62 -19.08
CA LEU A 59 -0.23 15.03 -18.69
C LEU A 59 0.17 15.24 -17.25
N GLY A 60 -0.31 14.40 -16.32
CA GLY A 60 0.08 14.44 -14.92
C GLY A 60 1.57 14.21 -14.71
N ALA A 61 2.14 13.23 -15.41
CA ALA A 61 3.57 12.95 -15.37
C ALA A 61 4.40 14.12 -15.94
N ALA A 62 3.95 14.77 -17.00
CA ALA A 62 4.63 15.95 -17.57
C ALA A 62 4.60 17.15 -16.59
N ILE A 63 3.48 17.39 -15.93
CA ILE A 63 3.37 18.44 -14.91
C ILE A 63 4.31 18.16 -13.75
N GLN A 64 4.33 16.92 -13.24
CA GLN A 64 5.22 16.52 -12.14
C GLN A 64 6.68 16.65 -12.54
N ALA A 65 7.06 16.27 -13.75
CA ALA A 65 8.41 16.48 -14.27
C ALA A 65 8.80 17.96 -14.29
N GLY A 66 7.89 18.83 -14.73
CA GLY A 66 8.11 20.28 -14.76
C GLY A 66 8.25 20.87 -13.34
N ILE A 67 7.52 20.35 -12.35
CA ILE A 67 7.68 20.75 -10.94
C ILE A 67 9.07 20.34 -10.41
N ILE A 68 9.49 19.10 -10.69
CA ILE A 68 10.81 18.58 -10.27
C ILE A 68 11.95 19.38 -10.95
N ALA A 69 11.79 19.74 -12.21
CA ALA A 69 12.76 20.55 -12.95
C ALA A 69 12.80 22.04 -12.51
N GLY A 70 11.79 22.49 -11.78
CA GLY A 70 11.63 23.89 -11.38
C GLY A 70 11.02 24.80 -12.46
N ASP A 71 10.55 24.23 -13.56
CA ASP A 71 9.92 24.97 -14.66
C ASP A 71 8.46 25.34 -14.37
N VAL A 72 7.82 24.59 -13.48
CA VAL A 72 6.43 24.81 -13.06
C VAL A 72 6.41 25.06 -11.56
N THR A 73 5.91 26.25 -11.16
CA THR A 73 5.65 26.55 -9.76
C THR A 73 4.25 26.04 -9.41
N SER A 74 4.15 25.16 -8.41
CA SER A 74 2.88 24.61 -7.96
C SER A 74 2.91 24.38 -6.46
N ASP A 75 1.81 24.70 -5.79
CA ASP A 75 1.58 24.36 -4.37
C ASP A 75 1.08 22.92 -4.19
N ILE A 76 1.02 22.14 -5.28
CA ILE A 76 0.61 20.74 -5.24
C ILE A 76 1.74 19.89 -4.69
N VAL A 77 1.47 19.21 -3.58
CA VAL A 77 2.36 18.20 -3.00
C VAL A 77 1.76 16.83 -3.31
N LEU A 78 2.52 15.99 -4.01
CA LEU A 78 2.17 14.59 -4.22
C LEU A 78 2.65 13.80 -3.01
N LEU A 79 1.71 13.22 -2.27
CA LEU A 79 1.98 12.26 -1.20
C LEU A 79 1.49 10.90 -1.64
N ASP A 80 2.41 9.95 -1.67
CA ASP A 80 2.09 8.56 -1.99
C ASP A 80 1.90 7.73 -0.71
N VAL A 81 1.25 6.59 -0.82
CA VAL A 81 0.95 5.70 0.31
C VAL A 81 1.20 4.24 -0.06
N THR A 82 1.46 3.44 0.96
CA THR A 82 1.56 1.98 0.79
C THR A 82 0.22 1.39 0.36
N PRO A 83 0.14 0.63 -0.74
CA PRO A 83 -1.13 0.07 -1.24
C PRO A 83 -1.63 -1.10 -0.39
N LEU A 84 -0.72 -1.84 0.21
CA LEU A 84 -1.00 -3.02 1.04
C LEU A 84 -0.10 -3.04 2.27
N THR A 85 -0.57 -3.68 3.33
CA THR A 85 0.18 -3.89 4.57
C THR A 85 1.40 -4.77 4.31
N LEU A 86 2.57 -4.30 4.77
CA LEU A 86 3.81 -5.06 4.82
C LEU A 86 4.00 -5.65 6.22
N GLY A 87 4.42 -6.89 6.27
CA GLY A 87 4.66 -7.59 7.52
C GLY A 87 5.59 -8.78 7.35
N ILE A 88 5.77 -9.51 8.42
CA ILE A 88 6.52 -10.76 8.42
C ILE A 88 5.65 -11.91 8.92
N GLU A 89 6.02 -13.12 8.51
CA GLU A 89 5.46 -14.33 9.06
C GLU A 89 6.03 -14.60 10.45
N THR A 90 5.15 -14.92 11.38
CA THR A 90 5.50 -15.30 12.74
C THR A 90 5.07 -16.71 13.07
N LEU A 91 5.33 -17.16 14.30
CA LEU A 91 4.97 -18.50 14.75
C LEU A 91 3.49 -18.81 14.48
N GLY A 92 3.24 -19.98 13.89
CA GLY A 92 1.90 -20.40 13.49
C GLY A 92 1.45 -19.88 12.12
N GLY A 93 2.35 -19.30 11.31
CA GLY A 93 2.05 -18.81 9.95
C GLY A 93 1.23 -17.51 9.93
N VAL A 94 1.18 -16.81 11.04
CA VAL A 94 0.42 -15.55 11.16
C VAL A 94 1.25 -14.38 10.63
N ARG A 95 0.61 -13.51 9.84
CA ARG A 95 1.23 -12.26 9.40
C ARG A 95 1.20 -11.24 10.54
N GLU A 96 2.36 -10.80 10.94
CA GLU A 96 2.53 -9.68 11.88
C GLU A 96 2.79 -8.38 11.10
N PRO A 97 1.92 -7.36 11.17
CA PRO A 97 2.09 -6.12 10.41
C PRO A 97 3.22 -5.26 10.98
N LEU A 98 4.00 -4.63 10.09
CA LEU A 98 4.99 -3.60 10.42
C LEU A 98 4.60 -2.24 9.84
N ILE A 99 4.28 -2.18 8.54
CA ILE A 99 3.80 -0.97 7.89
C ILE A 99 2.41 -1.26 7.34
N GLU A 100 1.41 -0.60 7.88
CA GLU A 100 0.03 -0.79 7.44
C GLU A 100 -0.22 -0.13 6.09
N ARG A 101 -1.20 -0.64 5.35
CA ARG A 101 -1.67 0.00 4.12
C ARG A 101 -2.11 1.45 4.39
N ASN A 102 -2.06 2.28 3.37
CA ASN A 102 -2.37 3.71 3.44
C ASN A 102 -1.42 4.51 4.36
N THR A 103 -0.26 3.97 4.70
CA THR A 103 0.80 4.73 5.37
C THR A 103 1.52 5.59 4.35
N THR A 104 1.62 6.89 4.62
CA THR A 104 2.34 7.85 3.76
C THR A 104 3.81 7.47 3.65
N ILE A 105 4.37 7.53 2.43
CA ILE A 105 5.78 7.30 2.17
C ILE A 105 6.49 8.64 1.86
N PRO A 106 7.79 8.78 2.19
CA PRO A 106 8.67 7.77 2.78
C PRO A 106 8.33 7.45 4.24
N THR A 107 8.58 6.22 4.66
CA THR A 107 8.32 5.77 6.03
C THR A 107 9.31 4.72 6.49
N SER A 108 9.52 4.66 7.80
CA SER A 108 10.34 3.64 8.43
C SER A 108 9.65 3.12 9.69
N LYS A 109 9.62 1.80 9.85
CA LYS A 109 9.07 1.13 11.02
C LYS A 109 9.95 -0.04 11.41
N SER A 110 10.16 -0.20 12.73
CA SER A 110 10.83 -1.38 13.27
C SER A 110 9.98 -2.06 14.31
N LYS A 111 10.22 -3.36 14.47
CA LYS A 111 9.60 -4.18 15.52
C LYS A 111 10.59 -5.23 15.99
N THR A 112 10.62 -5.45 17.30
CA THR A 112 11.48 -6.44 17.91
C THR A 112 10.75 -7.77 18.04
N PHE A 113 11.40 -8.82 17.59
CA PHE A 113 10.97 -10.22 17.68
C PHE A 113 11.94 -11.00 18.53
N THR A 114 11.62 -12.26 18.78
CA THR A 114 12.45 -13.14 19.59
C THR A 114 12.44 -14.56 19.04
N THR A 115 13.30 -15.42 19.59
CA THR A 115 13.37 -16.84 19.22
C THR A 115 12.19 -17.62 19.79
N ALA A 116 11.73 -18.64 19.03
CA ALA A 116 10.62 -19.51 19.40
C ALA A 116 11.05 -20.76 20.18
N ALA A 117 12.33 -21.13 20.11
CA ALA A 117 12.90 -22.30 20.78
C ALA A 117 14.17 -21.94 21.56
N ASP A 118 14.48 -22.77 22.57
CA ASP A 118 15.72 -22.64 23.33
C ASP A 118 16.93 -22.95 22.44
N ASN A 119 18.01 -22.22 22.63
CA ASN A 119 19.27 -22.36 21.88
C ASN A 119 19.11 -22.22 20.35
N GLN A 120 18.11 -21.50 19.90
CA GLN A 120 17.90 -21.23 18.48
C GLN A 120 18.95 -20.24 17.98
N THR A 121 19.80 -20.67 17.05
CA THR A 121 20.92 -19.88 16.50
C THR A 121 20.63 -19.24 15.16
N ALA A 122 19.46 -19.52 14.58
CA ALA A 122 19.03 -18.91 13.32
C ALA A 122 17.52 -18.69 13.31
N VAL A 123 17.08 -17.65 12.61
CA VAL A 123 15.67 -17.39 12.31
C VAL A 123 15.50 -17.07 10.82
N THR A 124 14.43 -17.57 10.23
CA THR A 124 14.00 -17.17 8.89
C THR A 124 12.99 -16.05 9.01
N ILE A 125 13.26 -14.97 8.34
CA ILE A 125 12.35 -13.83 8.25
C ILE A 125 11.71 -13.87 6.86
N HIS A 126 10.43 -14.21 6.82
CA HIS A 126 9.63 -14.25 5.59
C HIS A 126 8.81 -12.98 5.51
N VAL A 127 9.09 -12.16 4.49
CA VAL A 127 8.43 -10.87 4.26
C VAL A 127 7.22 -11.09 3.37
N VAL A 128 6.09 -10.59 3.81
CA VAL A 128 4.80 -10.75 3.13
C VAL A 128 4.06 -9.42 2.98
N GLN A 129 3.25 -9.34 1.94
CA GLN A 129 2.41 -8.18 1.66
C GLN A 129 0.96 -8.62 1.46
N GLY A 130 0.04 -8.00 2.19
CA GLY A 130 -1.40 -8.30 2.07
C GLY A 130 -2.19 -7.99 3.33
N GLU A 131 -3.51 -8.17 3.23
CA GLU A 131 -4.45 -7.88 4.32
C GLU A 131 -4.97 -9.14 5.02
N ARG A 132 -4.58 -10.34 4.55
CA ARG A 132 -5.03 -11.58 5.16
C ARG A 132 -4.27 -11.86 6.46
N PRO A 133 -4.91 -12.48 7.47
CA PRO A 133 -4.26 -12.81 8.74
C PRO A 133 -3.12 -13.82 8.59
N MET A 134 -3.27 -14.79 7.65
CA MET A 134 -2.27 -15.82 7.43
C MET A 134 -1.26 -15.39 6.37
N ALA A 135 0.03 -15.60 6.62
CA ALA A 135 1.09 -15.27 5.69
C ALA A 135 0.97 -16.03 4.36
N ALA A 136 0.51 -17.28 4.40
CA ALA A 136 0.28 -18.10 3.21
C ALA A 136 -0.78 -17.52 2.24
N ASP A 137 -1.68 -16.68 2.72
CA ASP A 137 -2.73 -16.01 1.94
C ASP A 137 -2.29 -14.61 1.44
N CYS A 138 -1.06 -14.21 1.76
CA CYS A 138 -0.46 -12.95 1.34
C CYS A 138 0.54 -13.17 0.20
N ILE A 139 0.98 -12.07 -0.41
CA ILE A 139 2.02 -12.09 -1.43
C ILE A 139 3.37 -12.23 -0.74
N SER A 140 4.14 -13.25 -1.07
CA SER A 140 5.51 -13.39 -0.61
C SER A 140 6.42 -12.41 -1.35
N LEU A 141 7.14 -11.59 -0.62
CA LEU A 141 8.14 -10.67 -1.18
C LEU A 141 9.56 -11.26 -1.11
N GLY A 142 9.78 -12.22 -0.23
CA GLY A 142 11.06 -12.90 -0.07
C GLY A 142 11.29 -13.42 1.34
N SER A 143 12.37 -14.18 1.49
CA SER A 143 12.81 -14.71 2.78
C SER A 143 14.30 -14.55 2.92
N PHE A 144 14.76 -14.25 4.12
CA PHE A 144 16.18 -14.24 4.46
C PHE A 144 16.41 -14.88 5.83
N ASN A 145 17.60 -15.42 6.03
CA ASN A 145 17.98 -16.06 7.27
C ASN A 145 18.94 -15.17 8.05
N LEU A 146 18.61 -14.90 9.29
CA LEU A 146 19.55 -14.35 10.26
C LEU A 146 20.19 -15.53 10.99
N THR A 147 21.51 -15.64 10.91
CA THR A 147 22.32 -16.68 11.56
C THR A 147 23.17 -16.08 12.67
N ASP A 148 23.91 -16.95 13.36
CA ASP A 148 24.86 -16.57 14.41
C ASP A 148 24.22 -15.86 15.61
N ILE A 149 22.96 -16.17 15.89
CA ILE A 149 22.27 -15.72 17.10
C ILE A 149 22.90 -16.47 18.27
N PRO A 150 23.39 -15.79 19.32
CA PRO A 150 23.95 -16.44 20.50
C PRO A 150 22.92 -17.37 21.14
N PRO A 151 23.31 -18.62 21.50
CA PRO A 151 22.40 -19.55 22.17
C PRO A 151 21.88 -18.96 23.49
N ALA A 152 20.57 -18.96 23.65
CA ALA A 152 19.89 -18.48 24.85
C ALA A 152 18.52 -19.16 24.99
N SER A 153 17.87 -19.03 26.13
CA SER A 153 16.49 -19.47 26.30
C SER A 153 15.56 -18.72 25.35
N ARG A 154 14.52 -19.40 24.86
CA ARG A 154 13.48 -18.77 24.03
C ARG A 154 12.97 -17.48 24.63
N GLY A 155 12.72 -16.48 23.83
CA GLY A 155 12.22 -15.18 24.29
C GLY A 155 13.30 -14.21 24.75
N ILE A 156 14.56 -14.63 24.94
CA ILE A 156 15.66 -13.76 25.39
C ILE A 156 16.30 -13.00 24.25
N PRO A 157 16.66 -13.63 23.10
CA PRO A 157 17.26 -12.88 21.99
C PRO A 157 16.32 -11.81 21.45
N GLN A 158 16.87 -10.62 21.21
CA GLN A 158 16.13 -9.47 20.66
C GLN A 158 16.53 -9.31 19.19
N ILE A 159 15.57 -9.51 18.29
CA ILE A 159 15.78 -9.46 16.84
C ILE A 159 14.97 -8.29 16.32
N GLU A 160 15.63 -7.18 16.04
CA GLU A 160 14.95 -6.03 15.43
C GLU A 160 14.83 -6.24 13.92
N VAL A 161 13.61 -6.15 13.42
CA VAL A 161 13.30 -6.10 11.99
C VAL A 161 12.83 -4.70 11.65
N LYS A 162 13.56 -4.03 10.76
CA LYS A 162 13.26 -2.67 10.31
C LYS A 162 12.89 -2.69 8.83
N PHE A 163 11.80 -2.03 8.48
CA PHE A 163 11.39 -1.76 7.12
C PHE A 163 11.52 -0.27 6.82
N ASP A 164 12.22 0.04 5.76
CA ASP A 164 12.35 1.38 5.22
C ASP A 164 11.74 1.39 3.81
N ILE A 165 10.84 2.33 3.56
CA ILE A 165 10.26 2.60 2.24
C ILE A 165 10.64 4.01 1.88
N ASP A 166 11.33 4.19 0.76
CA ASP A 166 11.70 5.51 0.27
C ASP A 166 10.56 6.20 -0.48
N ALA A 167 10.82 7.37 -1.05
CA ALA A 167 9.81 8.16 -1.78
C ALA A 167 9.37 7.50 -3.10
N ASN A 168 10.06 6.47 -3.57
CA ASN A 168 9.75 5.76 -4.80
C ASN A 168 8.99 4.44 -4.55
N GLY A 169 8.90 4.00 -3.31
CA GLY A 169 8.19 2.81 -2.86
C GLY A 169 9.01 1.53 -2.82
#